data_7110feb7228b11634dd34918e4c70bf4
#
_entry.id   7110feb7228b11634dd34918e4c70bf4
#
_cell.length_a   1.000
_cell.length_b   1.000
_cell.length_c   1.000
_cell.angle_alpha   90.00
_cell.angle_beta   90.00
_cell.angle_gamma   90.00
#
_symmetry.space_group_name_H-M   'P 1'
#
loop_
_entity.id
_entity.type
_entity.pdbx_description
1 polymer ?
#
loop_
_entity_poly.entity_id
_entity_poly.type
_entity_poly.pdbx_seq_one_letter_code
_entity_poly.pdbx_strand_id
1 'polypeptide(L)'
;MLPPELSEDRCSLRPNEDRLCVTVEMPPHGDPTFYRSIIRSKARLTYGEAERRQAEPAIVAALELTDRLTAGMRDRRFARGALRIESPEINFEFDGKGGVARAWKESEPTAHRLIEELMIAANEAVAELLSSRKREALYRVHERPDPTAIELLLKKLADLGVPTPPAPEQLSPATAAQVAADVSERVMDYVRRSGRGVEAFPSLVLRSLKQARYHPENLGHAGLASRAYCHFTSPIRRYPDLVVHRALLKELGLSDEPPPADLEGLAEHTSTQERAAAQVEYLADELCLGWLLDATLYERGWDDPFEGEIVGMIASGLFIRFGDVFEGYLPVRRLTGDYFELNDLGTAMAGRRGGRMYRLGDPIEVLVEKIEKAEGKVELSEAGRTRK
;
A
#
# COMPACT_ATOMS: atom_id res chain seq x y z
N MET A 1 -10.53 3.12 16.64
CA MET A 1 -10.19 1.85 17.35
C MET A 1 -11.15 1.66 18.49
N LEU A 2 -11.51 0.43 18.84
CA LEU A 2 -12.32 0.14 20.04
C LEU A 2 -11.53 0.48 21.31
N PRO A 3 -12.21 0.79 22.44
CA PRO A 3 -11.54 1.02 23.73
C PRO A 3 -10.64 -0.15 24.15
N PRO A 4 -9.57 0.10 24.94
CA PRO A 4 -8.60 -0.93 25.33
C PRO A 4 -9.22 -2.18 25.98
N GLU A 5 -10.28 -2.03 26.79
CA GLU A 5 -10.98 -3.13 27.45
C GLU A 5 -11.61 -4.12 26.44
N LEU A 6 -11.92 -3.64 25.25
CA LEU A 6 -12.40 -4.49 24.16
C LEU A 6 -11.26 -4.93 23.25
N SER A 7 -10.44 -4.00 22.76
CA SER A 7 -9.41 -4.27 21.76
C SER A 7 -8.28 -5.16 22.27
N GLU A 8 -7.85 -4.95 23.51
CA GLU A 8 -6.70 -5.65 24.10
C GLU A 8 -7.08 -6.86 24.96
N ASP A 9 -8.36 -6.96 25.37
CA ASP A 9 -8.84 -8.06 26.18
C ASP A 9 -9.92 -8.89 25.47
N ARG A 10 -11.18 -8.46 25.46
CA ARG A 10 -12.32 -9.29 25.01
C ARG A 10 -12.25 -9.69 23.55
N CYS A 11 -11.76 -8.80 22.67
CA CYS A 11 -11.62 -9.05 21.23
C CYS A 11 -10.23 -9.58 20.86
N SER A 12 -9.25 -9.56 21.78
CA SER A 12 -7.90 -10.04 21.49
C SER A 12 -7.86 -11.58 21.46
N LEU A 13 -7.33 -12.14 20.36
CA LEU A 13 -7.19 -13.58 20.16
C LEU A 13 -5.99 -14.14 20.93
N ARG A 14 -6.05 -14.07 22.26
CA ARG A 14 -4.99 -14.59 23.14
C ARG A 14 -4.87 -16.10 23.02
N PRO A 15 -3.65 -16.67 23.06
CA PRO A 15 -3.45 -18.11 23.01
C PRO A 15 -4.12 -18.83 24.20
N ASN A 16 -4.72 -19.98 23.91
CA ASN A 16 -5.37 -20.87 24.87
C ASN A 16 -6.57 -20.28 25.63
N GLU A 17 -7.13 -19.17 25.18
CA GLU A 17 -8.35 -18.58 25.71
C GLU A 17 -9.51 -18.70 24.71
N ASP A 18 -10.72 -18.93 25.22
CA ASP A 18 -11.92 -18.96 24.38
C ASP A 18 -12.32 -17.55 23.97
N ARG A 19 -12.60 -17.35 22.68
CA ARG A 19 -13.03 -16.08 22.12
C ARG A 19 -14.25 -16.25 21.23
N LEU A 20 -15.20 -15.33 21.36
CA LEU A 20 -16.35 -15.23 20.47
C LEU A 20 -15.91 -14.63 19.13
N CYS A 21 -16.29 -15.30 18.05
CA CYS A 21 -15.93 -14.90 16.70
C CYS A 21 -17.12 -14.99 15.74
N VAL A 22 -17.03 -14.26 14.65
CA VAL A 22 -17.80 -14.52 13.43
C VAL A 22 -16.85 -15.23 12.46
N THR A 23 -17.22 -16.43 12.07
CA THR A 23 -16.39 -17.30 11.23
C THR A 23 -16.89 -17.31 9.80
N VAL A 24 -15.97 -17.18 8.88
CA VAL A 24 -16.15 -17.46 7.44
C VAL A 24 -15.41 -18.74 7.14
N GLU A 25 -16.16 -19.80 6.88
CA GLU A 25 -15.61 -21.10 6.50
C GLU A 25 -15.67 -21.25 4.98
N MET A 26 -14.51 -21.37 4.36
CA MET A 26 -14.35 -21.45 2.90
C MET A 26 -13.86 -22.84 2.52
N PRO A 27 -14.74 -23.77 2.12
CA PRO A 27 -14.31 -25.08 1.69
C PRO A 27 -13.57 -25.00 0.36
N PRO A 28 -12.67 -25.96 0.02
CA PRO A 28 -12.00 -26.01 -1.28
C PRO A 28 -12.97 -26.07 -2.48
N HIS A 29 -14.15 -26.64 -2.25
CA HIS A 29 -15.25 -26.75 -3.22
C HIS A 29 -16.56 -26.46 -2.51
N GLY A 30 -17.40 -25.61 -3.10
CA GLY A 30 -18.70 -25.21 -2.56
C GLY A 30 -18.72 -23.75 -2.09
N ASP A 31 -19.87 -23.35 -1.55
CA ASP A 31 -20.10 -21.97 -1.12
C ASP A 31 -19.57 -21.74 0.28
N PRO A 32 -19.11 -20.52 0.60
CA PRO A 32 -18.73 -20.13 1.95
C PRO A 32 -19.90 -20.23 2.92
N THR A 33 -19.61 -20.62 4.15
CA THR A 33 -20.59 -20.60 5.26
C THR A 33 -20.17 -19.59 6.32
N PHE A 34 -21.18 -18.99 6.98
CA PHE A 34 -20.99 -17.89 7.91
C PHE A 34 -21.76 -18.19 9.19
N TYR A 35 -21.08 -18.12 10.35
CA TYR A 35 -21.71 -18.42 11.62
C TYR A 35 -20.96 -17.79 12.80
N ARG A 36 -21.63 -17.70 13.95
CA ARG A 36 -20.98 -17.39 15.22
C ARG A 36 -20.28 -18.62 15.76
N SER A 37 -19.08 -18.45 16.27
CA SER A 37 -18.30 -19.54 16.85
C SER A 37 -17.58 -19.11 18.13
N ILE A 38 -17.09 -20.11 18.85
CA ILE A 38 -16.10 -19.93 19.91
C ILE A 38 -14.82 -20.58 19.43
N ILE A 39 -13.75 -19.80 19.36
CA ILE A 39 -12.44 -20.32 18.96
C ILE A 39 -11.47 -20.25 20.13
N ARG A 40 -10.45 -21.11 20.08
CA ARG A 40 -9.31 -21.09 20.99
C ARG A 40 -8.02 -21.07 20.18
N SER A 41 -7.36 -19.90 20.14
CA SER A 41 -6.07 -19.74 19.45
C SER A 41 -5.02 -20.69 20.05
N LYS A 42 -4.26 -21.36 19.21
CA LYS A 42 -3.18 -22.26 19.64
C LYS A 42 -1.83 -21.58 19.75
N ALA A 43 -1.59 -20.56 18.92
CA ALA A 43 -0.37 -19.77 18.94
C ALA A 43 -0.65 -18.34 18.51
N ARG A 44 0.12 -17.41 19.03
CA ARG A 44 0.23 -16.04 18.56
C ARG A 44 1.66 -15.84 18.07
N LEU A 45 1.82 -15.60 16.79
CA LEU A 45 3.10 -15.42 16.15
C LEU A 45 3.22 -13.98 15.63
N THR A 46 4.42 -13.43 15.67
CA THR A 46 4.78 -12.28 14.86
C THR A 46 4.98 -12.71 13.40
N TYR A 47 4.96 -11.77 12.47
CA TYR A 47 5.26 -12.07 11.05
C TYR A 47 6.65 -12.68 10.90
N GLY A 48 7.66 -12.16 11.61
CA GLY A 48 9.01 -12.72 11.60
C GLY A 48 9.11 -14.14 12.12
N GLU A 49 8.38 -14.51 13.18
CA GLU A 49 8.31 -15.90 13.67
C GLU A 49 7.60 -16.80 12.66
N ALA A 50 6.51 -16.34 12.05
CA ALA A 50 5.79 -17.08 11.01
C ALA A 50 6.65 -17.27 9.76
N GLU A 51 7.36 -16.24 9.30
CA GLU A 51 8.28 -16.30 8.15
C GLU A 51 9.40 -17.33 8.39
N ARG A 52 10.00 -17.32 9.58
CA ARG A 52 11.07 -18.26 9.97
C ARG A 52 10.57 -19.62 10.44
N ARG A 53 9.26 -19.88 10.43
CA ARG A 53 8.63 -21.13 10.89
C ARG A 53 8.99 -21.47 12.34
N GLN A 54 9.08 -20.47 13.20
CA GLN A 54 9.42 -20.60 14.63
C GLN A 54 8.16 -20.90 15.45
N ALA A 55 7.65 -22.11 15.32
CA ALA A 55 6.46 -22.59 16.02
C ALA A 55 6.50 -24.10 16.21
N GLU A 56 5.51 -24.65 16.93
CA GLU A 56 5.34 -26.10 17.05
C GLU A 56 5.13 -26.78 15.68
N PRO A 57 5.57 -28.03 15.50
CA PRO A 57 5.51 -28.70 14.19
C PRO A 57 4.11 -28.72 13.54
N ALA A 58 3.05 -28.86 14.32
CA ALA A 58 1.69 -28.85 13.81
C ALA A 58 1.29 -27.47 13.23
N ILE A 59 1.76 -26.38 13.84
CA ILE A 59 1.53 -25.01 13.38
C ILE A 59 2.37 -24.74 12.13
N VAL A 60 3.61 -25.19 12.10
CA VAL A 60 4.47 -25.09 10.91
C VAL A 60 3.83 -25.81 9.71
N ALA A 61 3.33 -27.03 9.90
CA ALA A 61 2.62 -27.78 8.85
C ALA A 61 1.36 -27.03 8.35
N ALA A 62 0.62 -26.41 9.27
CA ALA A 62 -0.54 -25.59 8.90
C ALA A 62 -0.14 -24.34 8.09
N LEU A 63 0.94 -23.64 8.47
CA LEU A 63 1.47 -22.49 7.73
C LEU A 63 1.91 -22.90 6.32
N GLU A 64 2.63 -24.02 6.16
CA GLU A 64 3.07 -24.52 4.85
C GLU A 64 1.89 -24.91 3.94
N LEU A 65 0.84 -25.52 4.51
CA LEU A 65 -0.37 -25.82 3.75
C LEU A 65 -1.06 -24.52 3.31
N THR A 66 -1.17 -23.56 4.20
CA THR A 66 -1.79 -22.27 3.92
C THR A 66 -1.02 -21.48 2.86
N ASP A 67 0.32 -21.51 2.88
CA ASP A 67 1.15 -20.89 1.84
C ASP A 67 0.83 -21.44 0.45
N ARG A 68 0.70 -22.76 0.31
CA ARG A 68 0.33 -23.37 -0.98
C ARG A 68 -1.07 -22.97 -1.43
N LEU A 69 -2.03 -22.90 -0.52
CA LEU A 69 -3.40 -22.49 -0.82
C LEU A 69 -3.46 -21.02 -1.26
N THR A 70 -2.83 -20.13 -0.49
CA THR A 70 -2.83 -18.69 -0.76
C THR A 70 -2.02 -18.33 -2.00
N ALA A 71 -0.95 -19.03 -2.31
CA ALA A 71 -0.24 -18.88 -3.59
C ALA A 71 -1.18 -19.13 -4.77
N GLY A 72 -1.96 -20.22 -4.75
CA GLY A 72 -2.95 -20.49 -5.76
C GLY A 72 -4.11 -19.48 -5.81
N MET A 73 -4.50 -18.92 -4.68
CA MET A 73 -5.51 -17.85 -4.61
C MET A 73 -4.98 -16.58 -5.29
N ARG A 74 -3.75 -16.19 -4.98
CA ARG A 74 -3.06 -15.04 -5.56
C ARG A 74 -2.89 -15.17 -7.06
N ASP A 75 -2.47 -16.32 -7.57
CA ASP A 75 -2.31 -16.56 -9.00
C ASP A 75 -3.65 -16.40 -9.74
N ARG A 76 -4.74 -16.93 -9.17
CA ARG A 76 -6.09 -16.74 -9.73
C ARG A 76 -6.52 -15.26 -9.71
N ARG A 77 -6.22 -14.53 -8.65
CA ARG A 77 -6.52 -13.10 -8.52
C ARG A 77 -5.78 -12.29 -9.59
N PHE A 78 -4.50 -12.53 -9.79
CA PHE A 78 -3.72 -11.90 -10.85
C PHE A 78 -4.19 -12.29 -12.26
N ALA A 79 -4.55 -13.55 -12.47
CA ALA A 79 -5.14 -13.98 -13.73
C ALA A 79 -6.49 -13.31 -14.05
N ARG A 80 -7.23 -12.84 -13.02
CA ARG A 80 -8.44 -12.02 -13.18
C ARG A 80 -8.15 -10.55 -13.51
N GLY A 81 -6.88 -10.10 -13.43
CA GLY A 81 -6.47 -8.73 -13.73
C GLY A 81 -6.28 -7.85 -12.45
N ALA A 82 -5.98 -8.43 -11.30
CA ALA A 82 -5.56 -7.65 -10.14
C ALA A 82 -4.20 -7.01 -10.37
N LEU A 83 -3.97 -5.85 -9.76
CA LEU A 83 -2.70 -5.12 -9.83
C LEU A 83 -1.59 -5.87 -9.08
N ARG A 84 -0.40 -5.89 -9.66
CA ARG A 84 0.82 -6.50 -9.09
C ARG A 84 1.79 -5.44 -8.59
N ILE A 85 1.36 -4.59 -7.67
CA ILE A 85 2.22 -3.55 -7.09
C ILE A 85 2.39 -3.83 -5.61
N GLU A 86 3.63 -3.87 -5.17
CA GLU A 86 4.02 -3.97 -3.78
C GLU A 86 4.50 -2.58 -3.33
N SER A 87 4.00 -2.10 -2.21
CA SER A 87 4.45 -0.87 -1.55
C SER A 87 4.80 -1.24 -0.12
N PRO A 88 6.08 -1.49 0.19
CA PRO A 88 6.49 -1.87 1.53
C PRO A 88 6.26 -0.72 2.50
N GLU A 89 5.70 -1.04 3.67
CA GLU A 89 5.56 -0.11 4.78
C GLU A 89 6.91 0.09 5.49
N ILE A 90 7.10 1.26 6.09
CA ILE A 90 8.28 1.58 6.91
C ILE A 90 7.94 1.24 8.35
N ASN A 91 8.76 0.41 8.97
CA ASN A 91 8.67 0.07 10.38
C ASN A 91 9.70 0.86 11.19
N PHE A 92 9.35 1.19 12.42
CA PHE A 92 10.20 1.94 13.34
C PHE A 92 10.50 1.17 14.61
N GLU A 93 11.71 1.29 15.10
CA GLU A 93 12.12 0.86 16.43
C GLU A 93 12.47 2.11 17.26
N PHE A 94 11.92 2.19 18.46
CA PHE A 94 12.16 3.31 19.38
C PHE A 94 13.10 2.89 20.50
N ASP A 95 13.94 3.81 20.96
CA ASP A 95 14.98 3.58 21.98
C ASP A 95 14.47 3.49 23.43
N GLY A 96 13.16 3.54 23.65
CA GLY A 96 12.51 3.60 24.96
C GLY A 96 12.65 4.94 25.68
N LYS A 97 13.38 5.92 25.13
CA LYS A 97 13.51 7.30 25.62
C LYS A 97 12.75 8.30 24.73
N GLY A 98 12.04 7.79 23.74
CA GLY A 98 11.27 8.58 22.78
C GLY A 98 12.03 8.96 21.52
N GLY A 99 13.25 8.47 21.32
CA GLY A 99 14.03 8.58 20.10
C GLY A 99 13.76 7.44 19.14
N VAL A 100 13.93 7.68 17.84
CA VAL A 100 13.88 6.64 16.79
C VAL A 100 15.26 6.00 16.69
N ALA A 101 15.37 4.71 17.05
CA ALA A 101 16.62 3.97 17.01
C ALA A 101 16.90 3.42 15.60
N ARG A 102 15.84 3.02 14.87
CA ARG A 102 15.96 2.40 13.54
C ARG A 102 14.67 2.54 12.76
N ALA A 103 14.79 2.58 11.42
CA ALA A 103 13.69 2.41 10.48
C ALA A 103 14.11 1.43 9.37
N TRP A 104 13.18 0.63 8.87
CA TRP A 104 13.42 -0.33 7.78
C TRP A 104 12.13 -0.60 7.00
N LYS A 105 12.28 -0.99 5.74
CA LYS A 105 11.17 -1.51 4.95
C LYS A 105 10.84 -2.92 5.41
N GLU A 106 9.55 -3.24 5.43
CA GLU A 106 9.05 -4.54 5.83
C GLU A 106 9.69 -5.67 5.01
N SER A 107 10.08 -6.76 5.67
CA SER A 107 10.89 -7.83 5.10
C SER A 107 10.29 -9.24 5.20
N GLU A 108 9.03 -9.38 5.68
CA GLU A 108 8.38 -10.67 5.86
C GLU A 108 7.32 -10.96 4.78
N PRO A 109 7.72 -11.03 3.49
CA PRO A 109 6.76 -11.03 2.38
C PRO A 109 5.87 -12.27 2.33
N THR A 110 6.33 -13.43 2.78
CA THR A 110 5.56 -14.69 2.71
C THR A 110 4.46 -14.68 3.75
N ALA A 111 4.79 -14.36 5.02
CA ALA A 111 3.84 -14.32 6.11
C ALA A 111 2.75 -13.25 5.89
N HIS A 112 3.13 -12.07 5.38
CA HIS A 112 2.18 -11.01 5.03
C HIS A 112 1.24 -11.43 3.90
N ARG A 113 1.77 -11.99 2.82
CA ARG A 113 0.97 -12.47 1.66
C ARG A 113 -0.02 -13.55 2.03
N LEU A 114 0.37 -14.46 2.94
CA LEU A 114 -0.52 -15.50 3.45
C LEU A 114 -1.76 -14.89 4.10
N ILE A 115 -1.56 -13.94 5.01
CA ILE A 115 -2.66 -13.28 5.72
C ILE A 115 -3.46 -12.39 4.76
N GLU A 116 -2.80 -11.63 3.89
CA GLU A 116 -3.44 -10.78 2.88
C GLU A 116 -4.45 -11.57 2.03
N GLU A 117 -4.03 -12.70 1.44
CA GLU A 117 -4.92 -13.49 0.57
C GLU A 117 -6.10 -14.09 1.32
N LEU A 118 -5.91 -14.53 2.56
CA LEU A 118 -7.01 -15.01 3.41
C LEU A 118 -7.99 -13.89 3.77
N MET A 119 -7.46 -12.70 4.10
CA MET A 119 -8.29 -11.53 4.39
C MET A 119 -9.07 -11.07 3.17
N ILE A 120 -8.44 -11.03 1.98
CA ILE A 120 -9.11 -10.70 0.72
C ILE A 120 -10.24 -11.69 0.45
N ALA A 121 -9.99 -12.99 0.57
CA ALA A 121 -10.99 -14.02 0.32
C ALA A 121 -12.18 -13.90 1.28
N ALA A 122 -11.95 -13.70 2.58
CA ALA A 122 -13.01 -13.51 3.56
C ALA A 122 -13.84 -12.23 3.29
N ASN A 123 -13.16 -11.14 2.93
CA ASN A 123 -13.81 -9.87 2.56
C ASN A 123 -14.65 -10.00 1.28
N GLU A 124 -14.15 -10.71 0.24
CA GLU A 124 -14.89 -11.02 -0.99
C GLU A 124 -16.12 -11.87 -0.67
N ALA A 125 -15.97 -12.95 0.09
CA ALA A 125 -17.06 -13.86 0.42
C ALA A 125 -18.23 -13.16 1.14
N VAL A 126 -17.93 -12.31 2.13
CA VAL A 126 -18.94 -11.52 2.84
C VAL A 126 -19.60 -10.49 1.91
N ALA A 127 -18.80 -9.78 1.11
CA ALA A 127 -19.32 -8.77 0.18
C ALA A 127 -20.21 -9.40 -0.90
N GLU A 128 -19.85 -10.56 -1.43
CA GLU A 128 -20.65 -11.29 -2.43
C GLU A 128 -21.98 -11.77 -1.85
N LEU A 129 -22.00 -12.31 -0.62
CA LEU A 129 -23.24 -12.66 0.05
C LEU A 129 -24.17 -11.46 0.20
N LEU A 130 -23.67 -10.37 0.80
CA LEU A 130 -24.48 -9.16 1.05
C LEU A 130 -24.98 -8.53 -0.26
N SER A 131 -24.11 -8.43 -1.26
CA SER A 131 -24.44 -7.88 -2.58
C SER A 131 -25.48 -8.73 -3.32
N SER A 132 -25.31 -10.06 -3.33
CA SER A 132 -26.28 -10.98 -3.98
C SER A 132 -27.67 -10.93 -3.35
N ARG A 133 -27.70 -10.67 -2.04
CA ARG A 133 -28.95 -10.52 -1.24
C ARG A 133 -29.47 -9.10 -1.22
N LYS A 134 -28.79 -8.15 -1.92
CA LYS A 134 -29.15 -6.72 -1.96
C LYS A 134 -29.26 -6.12 -0.56
N ARG A 135 -28.31 -6.48 0.32
CA ARG A 135 -28.29 -5.93 1.69
C ARG A 135 -27.51 -4.64 1.74
N GLU A 136 -28.03 -3.71 2.52
CA GLU A 136 -27.35 -2.46 2.83
C GLU A 136 -26.09 -2.74 3.68
N ALA A 137 -24.94 -2.30 3.18
CA ALA A 137 -23.65 -2.45 3.83
C ALA A 137 -22.67 -1.39 3.33
N LEU A 138 -21.53 -1.26 3.98
CA LEU A 138 -20.45 -0.43 3.47
C LEU A 138 -19.49 -1.29 2.65
N TYR A 139 -19.50 -1.10 1.32
CA TYR A 139 -18.54 -1.73 0.42
C TYR A 139 -17.26 -0.90 0.35
N ARG A 140 -16.12 -1.55 0.17
CA ARG A 140 -14.86 -0.92 -0.18
C ARG A 140 -14.74 -0.93 -1.69
N VAL A 141 -14.96 0.21 -2.31
CA VAL A 141 -14.99 0.34 -3.75
C VAL A 141 -13.71 0.98 -4.28
N HIS A 142 -13.20 0.43 -5.37
CA HIS A 142 -12.12 1.00 -6.15
C HIS A 142 -12.57 1.02 -7.61
N GLU A 143 -13.06 2.17 -8.04
CA GLU A 143 -13.61 2.30 -9.37
C GLU A 143 -12.53 2.08 -10.43
N ARG A 144 -12.97 1.71 -11.63
CA ARG A 144 -12.09 1.58 -12.78
C ARG A 144 -11.35 2.89 -13.06
N PRO A 145 -10.08 2.83 -13.49
CA PRO A 145 -9.31 4.02 -13.78
C PRO A 145 -9.90 4.81 -14.95
N ASP A 146 -9.58 6.10 -14.97
CA ASP A 146 -9.91 6.95 -16.10
C ASP A 146 -9.06 6.52 -17.32
N PRO A 147 -9.67 6.26 -18.49
CA PRO A 147 -8.95 5.98 -19.71
C PRO A 147 -7.84 6.96 -20.04
N THR A 148 -8.08 8.26 -19.88
CA THR A 148 -7.08 9.32 -20.15
C THR A 148 -5.90 9.28 -19.20
N ALA A 149 -6.11 8.90 -17.94
CA ALA A 149 -5.03 8.71 -16.98
C ALA A 149 -4.14 7.52 -17.35
N ILE A 150 -4.72 6.44 -17.86
CA ILE A 150 -3.96 5.27 -18.34
C ILE A 150 -3.20 5.59 -19.63
N GLU A 151 -3.80 6.31 -20.58
CA GLU A 151 -3.10 6.78 -21.78
C GLU A 151 -1.88 7.65 -21.42
N LEU A 152 -2.03 8.56 -20.45
CA LEU A 152 -0.93 9.38 -19.96
C LEU A 152 0.16 8.52 -19.28
N LEU A 153 -0.24 7.52 -18.47
CA LEU A 153 0.71 6.57 -17.87
C LEU A 153 1.53 5.85 -18.95
N LEU A 154 0.89 5.33 -20.00
CA LEU A 154 1.57 4.65 -21.09
C LEU A 154 2.58 5.56 -21.79
N LYS A 155 2.22 6.83 -22.05
CA LYS A 155 3.13 7.83 -22.63
C LYS A 155 4.34 8.09 -21.73
N LYS A 156 4.11 8.24 -20.41
CA LYS A 156 5.19 8.46 -19.43
C LYS A 156 6.15 7.27 -19.38
N LEU A 157 5.62 6.05 -19.32
CA LEU A 157 6.44 4.83 -19.27
C LEU A 157 7.23 4.64 -20.57
N ALA A 158 6.63 4.92 -21.73
CA ALA A 158 7.32 4.86 -23.02
C ALA A 158 8.46 5.88 -23.11
N ASP A 159 8.26 7.12 -22.66
CA ASP A 159 9.29 8.17 -22.57
C ASP A 159 10.46 7.76 -21.66
N LEU A 160 10.16 7.02 -20.59
CA LEU A 160 11.15 6.47 -19.66
C LEU A 160 11.85 5.20 -20.16
N GLY A 161 11.43 4.66 -21.33
CA GLY A 161 11.95 3.42 -21.88
C GLY A 161 11.48 2.16 -21.18
N VAL A 162 10.39 2.24 -20.42
CA VAL A 162 9.77 1.08 -19.76
C VAL A 162 8.80 0.39 -20.74
N PRO A 163 8.90 -0.93 -20.96
CA PRO A 163 8.03 -1.63 -21.89
C PRO A 163 6.55 -1.52 -21.50
N THR A 164 5.71 -1.11 -22.44
CA THR A 164 4.26 -1.00 -22.27
C THR A 164 3.52 -2.09 -23.06
N PRO A 165 2.35 -2.54 -22.61
CA PRO A 165 1.50 -3.41 -23.41
C PRO A 165 0.94 -2.67 -24.63
N PRO A 166 0.58 -3.35 -25.72
CA PRO A 166 -0.20 -2.75 -26.79
C PRO A 166 -1.54 -2.30 -26.23
N ALA A 167 -1.94 -1.06 -26.54
CA ALA A 167 -3.22 -0.52 -26.14
C ALA A 167 -4.04 -0.17 -27.39
N PRO A 168 -5.39 -0.38 -27.35
CA PRO A 168 -6.26 0.09 -28.44
C PRO A 168 -6.25 1.61 -28.51
N GLU A 169 -6.57 2.15 -29.69
CA GLU A 169 -6.63 3.60 -29.93
C GLU A 169 -7.60 4.35 -29.01
N GLN A 170 -8.66 3.65 -28.58
CA GLN A 170 -9.63 4.16 -27.62
C GLN A 170 -9.79 3.19 -26.46
N LEU A 171 -9.52 3.66 -25.26
CA LEU A 171 -9.70 2.90 -24.03
C LEU A 171 -11.11 3.11 -23.47
N SER A 172 -11.84 2.01 -23.24
CA SER A 172 -12.98 2.04 -22.32
C SER A 172 -12.51 1.90 -20.88
N PRO A 173 -13.32 2.27 -19.85
CA PRO A 173 -12.93 2.05 -18.45
C PRO A 173 -12.61 0.58 -18.13
N ALA A 174 -13.27 -0.37 -18.79
CA ALA A 174 -12.98 -1.80 -18.62
C ALA A 174 -11.62 -2.17 -19.21
N THR A 175 -11.33 -1.70 -20.43
CA THR A 175 -10.06 -1.94 -21.10
C THR A 175 -8.93 -1.21 -20.38
N ALA A 176 -9.16 0.00 -19.86
CA ALA A 176 -8.19 0.75 -19.06
C ALA A 176 -7.80 -0.01 -17.79
N ALA A 177 -8.75 -0.67 -17.11
CA ALA A 177 -8.46 -1.50 -15.95
C ALA A 177 -7.58 -2.72 -16.32
N GLN A 178 -7.86 -3.38 -17.42
CA GLN A 178 -7.02 -4.50 -17.91
C GLN A 178 -5.62 -4.02 -18.28
N VAL A 179 -5.51 -2.92 -19.03
CA VAL A 179 -4.21 -2.32 -19.39
C VAL A 179 -3.42 -1.92 -18.14
N ALA A 180 -4.07 -1.36 -17.12
CA ALA A 180 -3.42 -1.02 -15.85
C ALA A 180 -2.84 -2.26 -15.16
N ALA A 181 -3.54 -3.39 -15.16
CA ALA A 181 -3.05 -4.66 -14.62
C ALA A 181 -1.82 -5.16 -15.40
N ASP A 182 -1.90 -5.18 -16.73
CA ASP A 182 -0.79 -5.60 -17.61
C ASP A 182 0.43 -4.68 -17.46
N VAL A 183 0.21 -3.37 -17.31
CA VAL A 183 1.27 -2.38 -17.03
C VAL A 183 1.91 -2.65 -15.68
N SER A 184 1.11 -2.92 -14.65
CA SER A 184 1.65 -3.19 -13.31
C SER A 184 2.61 -4.39 -13.31
N GLU A 185 2.25 -5.47 -13.99
CA GLU A 185 3.12 -6.64 -14.14
C GLU A 185 4.40 -6.32 -14.88
N ARG A 186 4.31 -5.62 -16.03
CA ARG A 186 5.48 -5.26 -16.84
C ARG A 186 6.43 -4.30 -16.12
N VAL A 187 5.89 -3.34 -15.38
CA VAL A 187 6.66 -2.42 -14.55
C VAL A 187 7.44 -3.19 -13.48
N MET A 188 6.79 -4.09 -12.75
CA MET A 188 7.46 -4.89 -11.72
C MET A 188 8.51 -5.83 -12.32
N ASP A 189 8.25 -6.40 -13.51
CA ASP A 189 9.23 -7.20 -14.24
C ASP A 189 10.43 -6.38 -14.71
N TYR A 190 10.19 -5.17 -15.21
CA TYR A 190 11.25 -4.26 -15.64
C TYR A 190 12.13 -3.85 -14.46
N VAL A 191 11.52 -3.42 -13.35
CA VAL A 191 12.23 -3.06 -12.12
C VAL A 191 13.12 -4.20 -11.62
N ARG A 192 12.58 -5.42 -11.53
CA ARG A 192 13.35 -6.60 -11.08
C ARG A 192 14.55 -6.91 -11.96
N ARG A 193 14.44 -6.70 -13.29
CA ARG A 193 15.53 -7.01 -14.22
C ARG A 193 16.57 -5.90 -14.32
N SER A 194 16.13 -4.65 -14.28
CA SER A 194 17.01 -3.49 -14.51
C SER A 194 17.57 -2.88 -13.23
N GLY A 195 16.92 -3.06 -12.10
CA GLY A 195 17.19 -2.36 -10.84
C GLY A 195 16.87 -0.86 -10.90
N ARG A 196 16.23 -0.37 -11.99
CA ARG A 196 15.91 1.04 -12.18
C ARG A 196 14.45 1.31 -11.88
N GLY A 197 14.17 2.42 -11.23
CA GLY A 197 12.81 2.89 -10.97
C GLY A 197 12.06 2.06 -9.94
N VAL A 198 12.78 1.50 -8.96
CA VAL A 198 12.23 0.60 -7.94
C VAL A 198 11.07 1.26 -7.19
N GLU A 199 11.17 2.52 -6.88
CA GLU A 199 10.17 3.31 -6.18
C GLU A 199 9.31 4.15 -7.15
N ALA A 200 9.93 4.74 -8.16
CA ALA A 200 9.30 5.68 -9.06
C ALA A 200 8.24 5.04 -9.97
N PHE A 201 8.54 3.90 -10.59
CA PHE A 201 7.66 3.33 -11.61
C PHE A 201 6.40 2.69 -11.04
N PRO A 202 6.45 1.91 -9.94
CA PRO A 202 5.23 1.47 -9.23
C PRO A 202 4.36 2.64 -8.79
N SER A 203 4.98 3.71 -8.27
CA SER A 203 4.28 4.93 -7.86
C SER A 203 3.56 5.63 -9.03
N LEU A 204 4.13 5.65 -10.24
CA LEU A 204 3.45 6.18 -11.43
C LEU A 204 2.16 5.40 -11.73
N VAL A 205 2.20 4.08 -11.65
CA VAL A 205 1.01 3.25 -11.87
C VAL A 205 -0.04 3.55 -10.82
N LEU A 206 0.31 3.56 -9.53
CA LEU A 206 -0.62 3.85 -8.44
C LEU A 206 -1.30 5.21 -8.58
N ARG A 207 -0.53 6.25 -8.96
CA ARG A 207 -1.05 7.62 -9.16
C ARG A 207 -2.00 7.76 -10.36
N SER A 208 -2.01 6.80 -11.30
CA SER A 208 -2.93 6.80 -12.44
C SER A 208 -4.30 6.19 -12.09
N LEU A 209 -4.43 5.60 -10.91
CA LEU A 209 -5.66 4.96 -10.45
C LEU A 209 -6.52 5.91 -9.64
N LYS A 210 -7.80 5.61 -9.56
CA LYS A 210 -8.70 6.29 -8.63
C LYS A 210 -8.39 5.84 -7.19
N GLN A 211 -8.73 6.68 -6.23
CA GLN A 211 -8.59 6.33 -4.82
C GLN A 211 -9.75 5.42 -4.38
N ALA A 212 -9.44 4.37 -3.62
CA ALA A 212 -10.46 3.52 -3.01
C ALA A 212 -11.21 4.29 -1.90
N ARG A 213 -12.52 4.02 -1.76
CA ARG A 213 -13.40 4.68 -0.78
C ARG A 213 -14.47 3.71 -0.27
N TYR A 214 -15.18 4.09 0.78
CA TYR A 214 -16.38 3.38 1.19
C TYR A 214 -17.61 3.91 0.42
N HIS A 215 -18.57 3.02 0.15
CA HIS A 215 -19.80 3.33 -0.57
C HIS A 215 -20.90 2.34 -0.18
N PRO A 216 -22.18 2.79 -0.07
CA PRO A 216 -23.30 1.90 0.25
C PRO A 216 -23.65 0.93 -0.88
N GLU A 217 -23.31 1.24 -2.12
CA GLU A 217 -23.49 0.37 -3.28
C GLU A 217 -22.21 -0.33 -3.66
N ASN A 218 -22.34 -1.57 -4.12
CA ASN A 218 -21.21 -2.34 -4.64
C ASN A 218 -20.86 -1.87 -6.06
N LEU A 219 -19.75 -1.15 -6.20
CA LEU A 219 -19.17 -0.73 -7.49
C LEU A 219 -17.96 -1.57 -7.91
N GLY A 220 -17.66 -2.65 -7.17
CA GLY A 220 -16.49 -3.49 -7.39
C GLY A 220 -15.18 -2.86 -6.89
N HIS A 221 -14.10 -3.63 -7.00
CA HIS A 221 -12.76 -3.19 -6.61
C HIS A 221 -11.74 -3.50 -7.70
N ALA A 222 -11.48 -2.52 -8.59
CA ALA A 222 -10.63 -2.71 -9.77
C ALA A 222 -9.21 -3.15 -9.42
N GLY A 223 -8.59 -2.60 -8.39
CA GLY A 223 -7.22 -2.96 -7.99
C GLY A 223 -7.07 -4.42 -7.56
N LEU A 224 -8.12 -5.04 -7.02
CA LEU A 224 -8.15 -6.45 -6.62
C LEU A 224 -8.81 -7.35 -7.69
N ALA A 225 -9.34 -6.79 -8.76
CA ALA A 225 -10.21 -7.46 -9.72
C ALA A 225 -11.39 -8.19 -9.05
N SER A 226 -11.93 -7.63 -7.95
CA SER A 226 -13.04 -8.18 -7.18
C SER A 226 -14.36 -7.62 -7.66
N ARG A 227 -15.36 -8.50 -7.84
CA ARG A 227 -16.73 -8.09 -8.25
C ARG A 227 -17.49 -7.42 -7.11
N ALA A 228 -17.23 -7.84 -5.87
CA ALA A 228 -17.73 -7.24 -4.65
C ALA A 228 -16.64 -7.31 -3.59
N TYR A 229 -16.44 -6.23 -2.87
CA TYR A 229 -15.43 -6.17 -1.82
C TYR A 229 -15.91 -5.28 -0.66
N CYS A 230 -15.69 -5.73 0.55
CA CYS A 230 -15.92 -4.95 1.76
C CYS A 230 -14.77 -5.16 2.73
N HIS A 231 -14.67 -4.33 3.72
CA HIS A 231 -13.82 -4.58 4.88
C HIS A 231 -14.61 -5.29 5.97
N PHE A 232 -14.17 -6.48 6.36
CA PHE A 232 -14.82 -7.31 7.37
C PHE A 232 -13.83 -7.81 8.43
N THR A 233 -12.57 -8.00 8.07
CA THR A 233 -11.59 -8.75 8.85
C THR A 233 -10.93 -7.97 9.99
N SER A 234 -11.18 -6.65 10.15
CA SER A 234 -10.51 -5.83 11.18
C SER A 234 -11.48 -4.93 11.96
N PRO A 235 -12.53 -5.49 12.64
CA PRO A 235 -13.56 -4.69 13.32
C PRO A 235 -13.06 -3.95 14.57
N ILE A 236 -11.88 -4.28 15.09
CA ILE A 236 -11.28 -3.60 16.25
C ILE A 236 -10.83 -2.17 15.87
N ARG A 237 -10.31 -1.99 14.66
CA ARG A 237 -9.67 -0.74 14.22
C ARG A 237 -10.40 -0.01 13.09
N ARG A 238 -11.39 -0.64 12.43
CA ARG A 238 -12.14 -0.03 11.33
C ARG A 238 -13.63 -0.11 11.62
N TYR A 239 -14.27 1.06 11.72
CA TYR A 239 -15.71 1.14 11.93
C TYR A 239 -16.56 0.54 10.80
N PRO A 240 -16.19 0.69 9.49
CA PRO A 240 -16.90 0.02 8.40
C PRO A 240 -17.00 -1.49 8.56
N ASP A 241 -15.99 -2.15 9.12
CA ASP A 241 -16.03 -3.59 9.40
C ASP A 241 -17.16 -3.93 10.39
N LEU A 242 -17.37 -3.12 11.44
CA LEU A 242 -18.48 -3.31 12.38
C LEU A 242 -19.85 -3.17 11.71
N VAL A 243 -19.98 -2.22 10.76
CA VAL A 243 -21.21 -2.07 9.97
C VAL A 243 -21.46 -3.31 9.12
N VAL A 244 -20.43 -3.83 8.49
CA VAL A 244 -20.50 -5.08 7.70
C VAL A 244 -20.84 -6.28 8.58
N HIS A 245 -20.25 -6.40 9.78
CA HIS A 245 -20.58 -7.45 10.76
C HIS A 245 -22.07 -7.40 11.15
N ARG A 246 -22.63 -6.22 11.41
CA ARG A 246 -24.07 -6.06 11.74
C ARG A 246 -24.94 -6.49 10.57
N ALA A 247 -24.61 -6.06 9.34
CA ALA A 247 -25.34 -6.45 8.15
C ALA A 247 -25.31 -7.97 7.91
N LEU A 248 -24.14 -8.59 8.07
CA LEU A 248 -23.96 -10.04 7.97
C LEU A 248 -24.78 -10.79 9.02
N LEU A 249 -24.67 -10.41 10.29
CA LEU A 249 -25.39 -11.08 11.38
C LEU A 249 -26.91 -10.96 11.22
N LYS A 250 -27.39 -9.83 10.72
CA LYS A 250 -28.81 -9.63 10.38
C LYS A 250 -29.25 -10.55 9.25
N GLU A 251 -28.45 -10.66 8.17
CA GLU A 251 -28.73 -11.55 7.05
C GLU A 251 -28.83 -13.01 7.47
N LEU A 252 -28.01 -13.42 8.44
CA LEU A 252 -28.00 -14.77 9.00
C LEU A 252 -29.12 -15.03 10.02
N GLY A 253 -29.94 -14.03 10.35
CA GLY A 253 -30.96 -14.15 11.41
C GLY A 253 -30.38 -14.25 12.83
N LEU A 254 -29.14 -13.79 13.02
CA LEU A 254 -28.42 -13.84 14.30
C LEU A 254 -28.44 -12.51 15.06
N SER A 255 -29.04 -11.48 14.48
CA SER A 255 -29.21 -10.13 15.07
C SER A 255 -30.42 -9.43 14.45
N ASP A 256 -31.17 -8.70 15.29
CA ASP A 256 -32.27 -7.84 14.86
C ASP A 256 -31.85 -6.35 14.76
N GLU A 257 -30.57 -6.03 14.97
CA GLU A 257 -30.09 -4.65 14.90
C GLU A 257 -30.37 -4.04 13.51
N PRO A 258 -30.99 -2.85 13.46
CA PRO A 258 -31.21 -2.17 12.19
C PRO A 258 -29.86 -1.68 11.60
N PRO A 259 -29.73 -1.54 10.26
CA PRO A 259 -28.57 -0.87 9.67
C PRO A 259 -28.54 0.58 10.14
N PRO A 260 -27.37 1.26 10.05
CA PRO A 260 -27.29 2.71 10.26
C PRO A 260 -28.30 3.45 9.38
N ALA A 261 -28.95 4.48 9.92
CA ALA A 261 -30.00 5.22 9.21
C ALA A 261 -29.48 6.01 8.00
N ASP A 262 -28.21 6.41 8.02
CA ASP A 262 -27.53 7.15 6.95
C ASP A 262 -26.22 6.43 6.58
N LEU A 263 -26.31 5.48 5.67
CA LEU A 263 -25.13 4.77 5.16
C LEU A 263 -24.30 5.61 4.19
N GLU A 264 -24.91 6.53 3.46
CA GLU A 264 -24.21 7.40 2.51
C GLU A 264 -23.33 8.42 3.24
N GLY A 265 -23.88 9.15 4.19
CA GLY A 265 -23.12 10.06 5.04
C GLY A 265 -22.05 9.33 5.86
N LEU A 266 -22.33 8.09 6.30
CA LEU A 266 -21.35 7.27 7.01
C LEU A 266 -20.20 6.82 6.09
N ALA A 267 -20.47 6.47 4.84
CA ALA A 267 -19.47 6.09 3.85
C ALA A 267 -18.53 7.28 3.54
N GLU A 268 -19.09 8.47 3.36
CA GLU A 268 -18.32 9.70 3.14
C GLU A 268 -17.47 10.05 4.37
N HIS A 269 -18.08 10.01 5.56
CA HIS A 269 -17.39 10.30 6.81
C HIS A 269 -16.21 9.33 7.04
N THR A 270 -16.44 8.02 6.91
CA THR A 270 -15.38 7.02 7.14
C THR A 270 -14.26 7.10 6.11
N SER A 271 -14.58 7.41 4.84
CA SER A 271 -13.57 7.65 3.80
C SER A 271 -12.74 8.90 4.07
N THR A 272 -13.37 9.96 4.60
CA THR A 272 -12.66 11.20 4.96
C THR A 272 -11.77 11.01 6.17
N GLN A 273 -12.26 10.31 7.21
CA GLN A 273 -11.45 10.02 8.40
C GLN A 273 -10.28 9.08 8.11
N GLU A 274 -10.47 8.11 7.20
CA GLU A 274 -9.38 7.24 6.74
C GLU A 274 -8.25 8.07 6.09
N ARG A 275 -8.59 9.01 5.21
CA ARG A 275 -7.59 9.90 4.58
C ARG A 275 -6.91 10.81 5.59
N ALA A 276 -7.67 11.34 6.55
CA ALA A 276 -7.10 12.17 7.62
C ALA A 276 -6.14 11.37 8.51
N ALA A 277 -6.51 10.14 8.87
CA ALA A 277 -5.63 9.25 9.63
C ALA A 277 -4.34 8.90 8.87
N ALA A 278 -4.45 8.55 7.58
CA ALA A 278 -3.29 8.28 6.73
C ALA A 278 -2.37 9.51 6.59
N GLN A 279 -2.95 10.73 6.53
CA GLN A 279 -2.15 11.97 6.50
C GLN A 279 -1.38 12.18 7.81
N VAL A 280 -2.00 11.90 8.96
CA VAL A 280 -1.33 12.01 10.27
C VAL A 280 -0.21 10.98 10.38
N GLU A 281 -0.44 9.74 9.96
CA GLU A 281 0.57 8.67 9.92
C GLU A 281 1.76 9.08 9.05
N TYR A 282 1.49 9.51 7.81
CA TYR A 282 2.53 9.99 6.89
C TYR A 282 3.39 11.12 7.49
N LEU A 283 2.76 12.13 8.10
CA LEU A 283 3.49 13.23 8.76
C LEU A 283 4.31 12.75 9.97
N ALA A 284 3.79 11.80 10.75
CA ALA A 284 4.52 11.21 11.86
C ALA A 284 5.75 10.43 11.38
N ASP A 285 5.62 9.67 10.28
CA ASP A 285 6.72 8.94 9.67
C ASP A 285 7.80 9.91 9.15
N GLU A 286 7.42 10.99 8.46
CA GLU A 286 8.37 12.02 8.01
C GLU A 286 9.14 12.65 9.18
N LEU A 287 8.45 12.94 10.29
CA LEU A 287 9.11 13.46 11.51
C LEU A 287 10.09 12.44 12.09
N CYS A 288 9.67 11.19 12.24
CA CYS A 288 10.52 10.10 12.74
C CYS A 288 11.76 9.89 11.87
N LEU A 289 11.57 9.88 10.54
CA LEU A 289 12.68 9.77 9.59
C LEU A 289 13.62 10.97 9.62
N GLY A 290 13.10 12.19 9.78
CA GLY A 290 13.91 13.39 9.91
C GLY A 290 14.81 13.36 11.14
N TRP A 291 14.31 12.87 12.29
CA TRP A 291 15.12 12.69 13.49
C TRP A 291 16.15 11.57 13.35
N LEU A 292 15.78 10.45 12.74
CA LEU A 292 16.69 9.34 12.48
C LEU A 292 17.82 9.76 11.53
N LEU A 293 17.50 10.51 10.47
CA LEU A 293 18.48 11.02 9.52
C LEU A 293 19.49 11.95 10.18
N ASP A 294 19.04 12.86 11.06
CA ASP A 294 19.93 13.74 11.81
C ASP A 294 20.91 12.96 12.70
N ALA A 295 20.43 11.94 13.41
CA ALA A 295 21.28 11.05 14.19
C ALA A 295 22.28 10.28 13.30
N THR A 296 21.82 9.76 12.15
CA THR A 296 22.65 9.06 11.17
C THR A 296 23.77 9.97 10.64
N LEU A 297 23.46 11.23 10.33
CA LEU A 297 24.44 12.20 9.84
C LEU A 297 25.44 12.64 10.91
N TYR A 298 25.03 12.65 12.18
CA TYR A 298 25.95 12.91 13.28
C TYR A 298 27.03 11.82 13.40
N GLU A 299 26.68 10.57 13.15
CA GLU A 299 27.60 9.43 13.19
C GLU A 299 28.41 9.28 11.90
N ARG A 300 27.78 9.41 10.74
CA ARG A 300 28.36 9.18 9.42
C ARG A 300 29.14 10.38 8.89
N GLY A 301 28.67 11.59 9.17
CA GLY A 301 29.18 12.85 8.61
C GLY A 301 28.27 13.42 7.52
N TRP A 302 28.21 14.75 7.47
CA TRP A 302 27.36 15.49 6.50
C TRP A 302 27.92 15.51 5.06
N ASP A 303 29.19 15.23 4.89
CA ASP A 303 29.89 15.28 3.59
C ASP A 303 29.92 13.89 2.92
N ASP A 304 29.37 12.86 3.54
CA ASP A 304 29.29 11.52 2.99
C ASP A 304 28.01 11.34 2.15
N PRO A 305 28.12 11.12 0.82
CA PRO A 305 26.96 11.07 -0.05
C PRO A 305 26.12 9.83 0.17
N PHE A 306 24.82 9.94 -0.14
CA PHE A 306 23.89 8.85 -0.20
C PHE A 306 23.57 8.52 -1.65
N GLU A 307 23.47 7.23 -1.94
CA GLU A 307 22.83 6.76 -3.15
C GLU A 307 21.31 6.95 -3.04
N GLY A 308 20.68 7.40 -4.10
CA GLY A 308 19.24 7.63 -4.16
C GLY A 308 18.67 7.40 -5.56
N GLU A 309 17.35 7.49 -5.63
CA GLU A 309 16.54 7.37 -6.84
C GLU A 309 15.64 8.59 -7.00
N ILE A 310 15.53 9.12 -8.21
CA ILE A 310 14.62 10.21 -8.54
C ILE A 310 13.18 9.67 -8.58
N VAL A 311 12.38 9.99 -7.57
CA VAL A 311 11.00 9.47 -7.41
C VAL A 311 9.92 10.46 -7.82
N GLY A 312 10.30 11.72 -8.07
CA GLY A 312 9.38 12.77 -8.50
C GLY A 312 10.10 13.97 -9.09
N MET A 313 9.39 14.73 -9.91
CA MET A 313 9.93 15.94 -10.56
C MET A 313 8.87 17.03 -10.63
N ILE A 314 9.28 18.25 -10.35
CA ILE A 314 8.53 19.49 -10.60
C ILE A 314 9.47 20.53 -11.19
N ALA A 315 8.97 21.59 -11.78
CA ALA A 315 9.81 22.62 -12.41
C ALA A 315 10.85 23.24 -11.46
N SER A 316 10.61 23.23 -10.16
CA SER A 316 11.50 23.80 -9.14
C SER A 316 12.54 22.81 -8.59
N GLY A 317 12.43 21.49 -8.86
CA GLY A 317 13.38 20.49 -8.36
C GLY A 317 12.93 19.04 -8.46
N LEU A 318 13.69 18.17 -7.83
CA LEU A 318 13.55 16.73 -7.82
C LEU A 318 13.21 16.24 -6.42
N PHE A 319 12.37 15.23 -6.32
CA PHE A 319 12.17 14.43 -5.10
C PHE A 319 13.03 13.18 -5.21
N ILE A 320 13.83 12.93 -4.19
CA ILE A 320 14.81 11.85 -4.19
C ILE A 320 14.53 10.96 -2.98
N ARG A 321 14.39 9.66 -3.22
CA ARG A 321 14.41 8.65 -2.17
C ARG A 321 15.82 8.12 -2.02
N PHE A 322 16.38 8.07 -0.80
CA PHE A 322 17.78 7.75 -0.56
C PHE A 322 17.97 7.00 0.76
N GLY A 323 19.09 6.32 0.90
CA GLY A 323 19.45 5.60 2.12
C GLY A 323 18.36 4.63 2.61
N ASP A 324 17.73 3.91 1.67
CA ASP A 324 16.64 2.94 1.85
C ASP A 324 15.28 3.52 2.26
N VAL A 325 15.21 4.43 3.24
CA VAL A 325 13.94 4.90 3.84
C VAL A 325 13.72 6.41 3.76
N PHE A 326 14.76 7.19 3.52
CA PHE A 326 14.67 8.66 3.54
C PHE A 326 14.16 9.23 2.22
N GLU A 327 13.47 10.37 2.29
CA GLU A 327 13.09 11.16 1.14
C GLU A 327 13.47 12.63 1.34
N GLY A 328 13.87 13.31 0.26
CA GLY A 328 14.24 14.71 0.32
C GLY A 328 14.02 15.43 -0.99
N TYR A 329 14.05 16.75 -0.93
CA TYR A 329 13.88 17.65 -2.06
C TYR A 329 15.21 18.26 -2.49
N LEU A 330 15.54 18.08 -3.76
CA LEU A 330 16.70 18.65 -4.42
C LEU A 330 16.27 19.82 -5.32
N PRO A 331 16.42 21.09 -4.87
CA PRO A 331 16.06 22.24 -5.69
C PRO A 331 16.85 22.30 -6.99
N VAL A 332 16.22 22.72 -8.10
CA VAL A 332 16.88 22.87 -9.40
C VAL A 332 18.12 23.78 -9.35
N ARG A 333 18.12 24.80 -8.49
CA ARG A 333 19.28 25.69 -8.27
C ARG A 333 20.50 24.97 -7.68
N ARG A 334 20.32 23.77 -7.12
CA ARG A 334 21.38 22.94 -6.55
C ARG A 334 21.85 21.82 -7.49
N LEU A 335 21.24 21.69 -8.65
CA LEU A 335 21.76 20.88 -9.74
C LEU A 335 22.99 21.56 -10.35
N THR A 336 23.97 20.77 -10.79
CA THR A 336 25.23 21.30 -11.27
C THR A 336 25.23 21.53 -12.78
N GLY A 337 25.76 22.66 -13.22
CA GLY A 337 26.31 22.85 -14.54
C GLY A 337 25.41 23.43 -15.60
N ASP A 338 24.06 23.52 -15.43
CA ASP A 338 23.17 24.02 -16.49
C ASP A 338 21.87 24.65 -15.96
N TYR A 339 21.07 25.21 -16.87
CA TYR A 339 19.67 25.55 -16.65
C TYR A 339 18.80 24.37 -17.10
N PHE A 340 18.00 23.85 -16.20
CA PHE A 340 17.21 22.67 -16.46
C PHE A 340 15.72 23.00 -16.67
N GLU A 341 15.11 22.32 -17.63
CA GLU A 341 13.67 22.43 -17.94
C GLU A 341 13.01 21.06 -17.86
N LEU A 342 11.86 21.05 -17.19
CA LEU A 342 11.02 19.87 -17.09
C LEU A 342 10.28 19.65 -18.41
N ASN A 343 10.25 18.43 -18.92
CA ASN A 343 9.45 18.08 -20.09
C ASN A 343 7.94 18.08 -19.78
N ASP A 344 7.10 18.12 -20.82
CA ASP A 344 5.63 18.18 -20.68
C ASP A 344 5.03 16.96 -19.95
N LEU A 345 5.70 15.82 -19.98
CA LEU A 345 5.27 14.61 -19.31
C LEU A 345 5.65 14.56 -17.81
N GLY A 346 6.54 15.45 -17.36
CA GLY A 346 7.07 15.43 -16.01
C GLY A 346 7.93 14.20 -15.70
N THR A 347 8.58 13.64 -16.69
CA THR A 347 9.39 12.42 -16.63
C THR A 347 10.88 12.67 -16.74
N ALA A 348 11.28 13.82 -17.28
CA ALA A 348 12.67 14.19 -17.48
C ALA A 348 12.89 15.69 -17.30
N MET A 349 14.05 16.04 -16.77
CA MET A 349 14.55 17.40 -16.64
C MET A 349 15.84 17.53 -17.47
N ALA A 350 15.82 18.32 -18.53
CA ALA A 350 16.90 18.45 -19.49
C ALA A 350 17.64 19.77 -19.33
N GLY A 351 18.96 19.73 -19.37
CA GLY A 351 19.84 20.91 -19.39
C GLY A 351 19.88 21.57 -20.76
N ARG A 352 19.77 22.90 -20.80
CA ARG A 352 19.73 23.70 -22.05
C ARG A 352 21.04 23.71 -22.84
N ARG A 353 22.19 23.57 -22.19
CA ARG A 353 23.51 23.79 -22.80
C ARG A 353 24.39 22.54 -22.82
N GLY A 354 24.31 21.70 -21.76
CA GLY A 354 25.26 20.62 -21.53
C GLY A 354 24.78 19.22 -21.93
N GLY A 355 23.56 19.07 -22.43
CA GLY A 355 22.99 17.75 -22.75
C GLY A 355 22.75 16.83 -21.53
N ARG A 356 22.98 17.32 -20.33
CA ARG A 356 22.73 16.57 -19.08
C ARG A 356 21.23 16.40 -18.88
N MET A 357 20.81 15.21 -18.48
CA MET A 357 19.40 14.88 -18.30
C MET A 357 19.22 14.08 -17.01
N TYR A 358 18.23 14.46 -16.23
CA TYR A 358 17.73 13.69 -15.09
C TYR A 358 16.39 13.08 -15.47
N ARG A 359 16.22 11.79 -15.25
CA ARG A 359 14.97 11.09 -15.56
C ARG A 359 14.38 10.48 -14.29
N LEU A 360 13.08 10.38 -14.26
CA LEU A 360 12.38 9.66 -13.21
C LEU A 360 12.87 8.20 -13.17
N GLY A 361 13.16 7.70 -11.97
CA GLY A 361 13.70 6.36 -11.77
C GLY A 361 15.21 6.21 -12.02
N ASP A 362 15.94 7.30 -12.36
CA ASP A 362 17.39 7.24 -12.47
C ASP A 362 18.05 7.33 -11.10
N PRO A 363 19.20 6.65 -10.91
CA PRO A 363 20.02 6.81 -9.71
C PRO A 363 20.66 8.19 -9.66
N ILE A 364 20.87 8.70 -8.46
CA ILE A 364 21.54 9.97 -8.18
C ILE A 364 22.24 9.90 -6.83
N GLU A 365 23.44 10.49 -6.75
CA GLU A 365 24.12 10.69 -5.47
C GLU A 365 23.79 12.07 -4.90
N VAL A 366 23.42 12.11 -3.64
CA VAL A 366 22.99 13.33 -2.95
C VAL A 366 23.66 13.52 -1.61
N LEU A 367 23.80 14.80 -1.22
CA LEU A 367 24.20 15.22 0.11
C LEU A 367 23.02 15.88 0.80
N VAL A 368 22.88 15.65 2.10
CA VAL A 368 21.91 16.35 2.94
C VAL A 368 22.46 17.74 3.30
N GLU A 369 21.70 18.77 2.97
CA GLU A 369 22.09 20.16 3.26
C GLU A 369 21.40 20.68 4.51
N LYS A 370 20.14 20.32 4.69
CA LYS A 370 19.32 20.82 5.80
C LYS A 370 18.21 19.82 6.13
N ILE A 371 17.94 19.67 7.42
CA ILE A 371 16.78 18.94 7.93
C ILE A 371 15.91 19.92 8.72
N GLU A 372 14.67 20.11 8.31
CA GLU A 372 13.66 20.86 9.06
C GLU A 372 12.90 19.90 9.98
N LYS A 373 13.50 19.60 11.13
CA LYS A 373 13.02 18.56 12.07
C LYS A 373 11.57 18.74 12.51
N ALA A 374 11.08 19.97 12.60
CA ALA A 374 9.70 20.26 12.99
C ALA A 374 8.67 19.89 11.90
N GLU A 375 9.12 19.76 10.65
CA GLU A 375 8.27 19.45 9.49
C GLU A 375 8.65 18.15 8.81
N GLY A 376 9.73 17.47 9.25
CA GLY A 376 10.26 16.26 8.61
C GLY A 376 10.88 16.50 7.22
N LYS A 377 11.05 17.75 6.79
CA LYS A 377 11.54 18.08 5.44
C LYS A 377 13.05 18.05 5.34
N VAL A 378 13.55 17.47 4.27
CA VAL A 378 14.98 17.33 3.96
C VAL A 378 15.31 18.06 2.67
N GLU A 379 16.24 19.04 2.72
CA GLU A 379 16.78 19.69 1.52
C GLU A 379 18.12 19.04 1.14
N LEU A 380 18.24 18.72 -0.15
CA LEU A 380 19.38 18.00 -0.72
C LEU A 380 20.19 18.88 -1.68
N SER A 381 21.43 18.48 -1.91
CA SER A 381 22.24 18.91 -3.06
C SER A 381 22.78 17.70 -3.79
N GLU A 382 23.14 17.89 -5.07
CA GLU A 382 23.81 16.86 -5.85
C GLU A 382 25.25 16.67 -5.36
N ALA A 383 25.70 15.42 -5.17
CA ALA A 383 27.06 15.10 -4.81
C ALA A 383 28.04 15.56 -5.91
N GLY A 384 29.26 15.96 -5.50
CA GLY A 384 30.27 16.51 -6.45
C GLY A 384 30.15 18.01 -6.72
N ARG A 385 29.17 18.71 -6.11
CA ARG A 385 29.13 20.16 -6.11
C ARG A 385 30.13 20.69 -5.10
N THR A 386 31.16 21.41 -5.56
CA THR A 386 32.08 22.11 -4.67
C THR A 386 31.28 23.16 -3.86
N ARG A 387 31.20 22.98 -2.54
CA ARG A 387 30.65 24.00 -1.64
C ARG A 387 31.43 25.29 -1.85
N LYS A 388 30.79 26.37 -2.34
CA LYS A 388 31.35 27.71 -2.45
C LYS A 388 31.12 28.46 -1.15
#